data_715ea3a3b5d241584b75a2593726df03
#
_entry.id   715ea3a3b5d241584b75a2593726df03
#
_cell.length_a   1.000
_cell.length_b   1.000
_cell.length_c   1.000
_cell.angle_alpha   90.00
_cell.angle_beta   90.00
_cell.angle_gamma   90.00
#
_symmetry.space_group_name_H-M   'P 1'
#
loop_
_entity.id
_entity.type
_entity.pdbx_description
1 polymer ?
#
loop_
_entity_poly.entity_id
_entity_poly.type
_entity_poly.pdbx_seq_one_letter_code
_entity_poly.pdbx_strand_id
1 'polypeptide(L)'
;MSNEKMNRRSFLQASTVLGVGTVVGASALLSSCKDNNALVPLKQPGEFYVPELPDKAIDGKELKVGLIGCGGRGNGAVENLLEAANGIKVHALGDVFADRVEGVRKNLKEKYNQEVPAENCFVGFDAYKQVIDSGVDMVILTTPPVFRPVHFQYATQKGKHSFLEKPIAVDSKGYRTIMASAKQAQAKNLSVITGTQRHHERPYVEANKQIQAGMIGEITGGNVYWNQNMLWYRSREKGW
;
A
#
# COMPACT_ATOMS: atom_id res chain seq x y z
N MET A 1 -29.37 52.72 -6.61
CA MET A 1 -29.62 51.31 -6.21
C MET A 1 -28.86 51.08 -4.89
N SER A 2 -29.61 51.07 -3.78
CA SER A 2 -29.07 51.02 -2.41
C SER A 2 -28.52 49.60 -2.08
N ASN A 3 -27.29 49.59 -1.67
CA ASN A 3 -26.61 48.38 -1.17
C ASN A 3 -27.07 48.09 0.27
N GLU A 4 -28.21 47.47 0.45
CA GLU A 4 -28.61 46.96 1.77
C GLU A 4 -27.76 45.74 2.14
N LYS A 5 -26.93 45.90 3.15
CA LYS A 5 -26.17 44.80 3.75
C LYS A 5 -27.12 43.83 4.44
N MET A 6 -27.28 42.66 3.88
CA MET A 6 -28.05 41.56 4.47
C MET A 6 -27.49 41.19 5.86
N ASN A 7 -28.32 41.34 6.91
CA ASN A 7 -27.93 40.99 8.28
C ASN A 7 -28.15 39.50 8.55
N ARG A 8 -27.53 38.96 9.63
CA ARG A 8 -27.60 37.55 9.97
C ARG A 8 -29.02 37.00 10.15
N ARG A 9 -29.94 37.82 10.59
CA ARG A 9 -31.33 37.46 10.82
C ARG A 9 -32.11 37.33 9.50
N SER A 10 -31.87 38.23 8.54
CA SER A 10 -32.45 38.15 7.18
C SER A 10 -31.89 36.94 6.40
N PHE A 11 -30.64 36.59 6.62
CA PHE A 11 -30.04 35.37 6.03
C PHE A 11 -30.69 34.09 6.57
N LEU A 12 -30.90 33.99 7.89
CA LEU A 12 -31.57 32.83 8.50
C LEU A 12 -33.04 32.71 8.09
N GLN A 13 -33.74 33.82 7.95
CA GLN A 13 -35.13 33.83 7.48
C GLN A 13 -35.23 33.42 6.00
N ALA A 14 -34.30 33.84 5.15
CA ALA A 14 -34.26 33.42 3.76
C ALA A 14 -33.96 31.92 3.61
N SER A 15 -33.12 31.38 4.48
CA SER A 15 -32.78 29.92 4.45
C SER A 15 -33.91 29.02 4.96
N THR A 16 -34.78 29.51 5.87
CA THR A 16 -35.98 28.78 6.32
C THR A 16 -37.09 28.73 5.28
N VAL A 17 -37.24 29.75 4.48
CA VAL A 17 -38.27 29.79 3.39
C VAL A 17 -37.85 28.88 2.22
N LEU A 18 -36.54 28.71 1.97
CA LEU A 18 -36.02 27.75 1.00
C LEU A 18 -36.14 26.29 1.45
N GLY A 19 -36.25 26.04 2.76
CA GLY A 19 -36.33 24.68 3.33
C GLY A 19 -37.72 24.01 3.25
N VAL A 20 -38.79 24.75 3.04
CA VAL A 20 -40.16 24.19 3.02
C VAL A 20 -40.74 24.03 1.60
N GLY A 21 -40.09 24.63 0.58
CA GLY A 21 -40.54 24.56 -0.81
C GLY A 21 -39.94 23.49 -1.71
N THR A 22 -39.03 22.65 -1.22
CA THR A 22 -38.18 21.79 -2.10
C THR A 22 -38.23 20.32 -1.85
N VAL A 23 -39.28 19.75 -1.32
CA VAL A 23 -39.42 18.28 -1.27
C VAL A 23 -39.75 17.67 -2.64
N VAL A 24 -40.15 18.47 -3.63
CA VAL A 24 -40.46 18.01 -4.99
C VAL A 24 -39.40 18.40 -6.02
N GLY A 25 -38.46 19.28 -5.69
CA GLY A 25 -37.43 19.79 -6.62
C GLY A 25 -36.04 19.21 -6.42
N ALA A 26 -35.75 18.50 -5.31
CA ALA A 26 -34.44 18.00 -4.97
C ALA A 26 -33.94 16.85 -5.88
N SER A 27 -34.85 16.15 -6.54
CA SER A 27 -34.52 15.11 -7.51
C SER A 27 -33.97 15.64 -8.84
N ALA A 28 -34.22 16.93 -9.18
CA ALA A 28 -33.78 17.52 -10.44
C ALA A 28 -32.38 18.19 -10.34
N LEU A 29 -31.94 18.60 -9.14
CA LEU A 29 -30.63 19.23 -8.94
C LEU A 29 -29.47 18.21 -8.71
N LEU A 30 -29.79 16.96 -8.35
CA LEU A 30 -28.80 15.87 -8.22
C LEU A 30 -28.48 15.21 -9.57
N SER A 31 -29.20 15.57 -10.64
CA SER A 31 -28.99 15.01 -11.98
C SER A 31 -27.93 15.73 -12.81
N SER A 32 -27.32 16.80 -12.27
CA SER A 32 -26.34 17.62 -12.99
C SER A 32 -24.87 17.18 -12.81
N CYS A 33 -24.58 16.25 -11.92
CA CYS A 33 -23.25 15.64 -11.81
C CYS A 33 -23.28 14.23 -12.42
N LYS A 34 -23.48 14.16 -13.73
CA LYS A 34 -23.11 12.99 -14.51
C LYS A 34 -21.61 13.00 -14.79
N ASP A 35 -20.81 13.02 -13.76
CA ASP A 35 -19.47 12.50 -13.86
C ASP A 35 -19.58 10.99 -13.78
N ASN A 36 -19.22 10.30 -14.86
CA ASN A 36 -19.13 8.85 -14.96
C ASN A 36 -18.02 8.23 -14.05
N ASN A 37 -17.59 8.94 -13.04
CA ASN A 37 -16.95 8.39 -11.86
C ASN A 37 -18.07 7.99 -10.91
N ALA A 38 -18.65 6.81 -11.15
CA ALA A 38 -19.47 6.18 -10.13
C ALA A 38 -18.64 6.16 -8.84
N LEU A 39 -19.02 6.99 -7.87
CA LEU A 39 -18.51 6.88 -6.51
C LEU A 39 -18.69 5.42 -6.16
N VAL A 40 -17.57 4.72 -5.90
CA VAL A 40 -17.63 3.35 -5.43
C VAL A 40 -18.58 3.40 -4.24
N PRO A 41 -19.69 2.67 -4.26
CA PRO A 41 -20.65 2.74 -3.17
C PRO A 41 -19.88 2.45 -1.87
N LEU A 42 -20.04 3.30 -0.87
CA LEU A 42 -19.52 2.98 0.47
C LEU A 42 -20.09 1.62 0.83
N LYS A 43 -19.23 0.65 1.09
CA LYS A 43 -19.66 -0.68 1.51
C LYS A 43 -20.59 -0.53 2.70
N GLN A 44 -21.75 -1.19 2.63
CA GLN A 44 -22.70 -1.19 3.73
C GLN A 44 -22.07 -1.87 4.96
N PRO A 45 -22.44 -1.49 6.18
CA PRO A 45 -22.02 -2.21 7.37
C PRO A 45 -22.36 -3.71 7.21
N GLY A 46 -21.37 -4.57 7.41
CA GLY A 46 -21.48 -6.03 7.19
C GLY A 46 -20.92 -6.55 5.86
N GLU A 47 -20.63 -5.68 4.89
CA GLU A 47 -20.01 -6.07 3.59
C GLU A 47 -18.47 -6.05 3.63
N PHE A 48 -17.87 -5.86 4.79
CA PHE A 48 -16.42 -5.87 4.93
C PHE A 48 -15.89 -7.30 4.93
N TYR A 49 -15.18 -7.64 3.87
CA TYR A 49 -14.46 -8.89 3.83
C TYR A 49 -13.26 -8.82 4.79
N VAL A 50 -13.31 -9.63 5.82
CA VAL A 50 -12.16 -9.87 6.69
C VAL A 50 -11.67 -11.28 6.37
N PRO A 51 -10.51 -11.43 5.72
CA PRO A 51 -10.02 -12.73 5.33
C PRO A 51 -9.69 -13.58 6.56
N GLU A 52 -9.91 -14.87 6.49
CA GLU A 52 -9.25 -15.79 7.41
C GLU A 52 -7.74 -15.73 7.17
N LEU A 53 -6.99 -15.67 8.26
CA LEU A 53 -5.54 -15.62 8.21
C LEU A 53 -4.99 -17.01 8.58
N PRO A 54 -4.63 -17.83 7.60
CA PRO A 54 -3.96 -19.10 7.87
C PRO A 54 -2.58 -18.84 8.49
N ASP A 55 -2.07 -19.80 9.24
CA ASP A 55 -0.73 -19.69 9.84
C ASP A 55 0.36 -19.68 8.77
N LYS A 56 0.16 -20.45 7.72
CA LYS A 56 1.00 -20.46 6.51
C LYS A 56 0.13 -20.49 5.26
N ALA A 57 0.65 -19.94 4.16
CA ALA A 57 0.03 -20.10 2.86
C ALA A 57 0.01 -21.57 2.45
N ILE A 58 -1.03 -21.97 1.72
CA ILE A 58 -1.14 -23.32 1.16
C ILE A 58 0.01 -23.51 0.16
N ASP A 59 0.63 -24.69 0.19
CA ASP A 59 1.70 -25.04 -0.73
C ASP A 59 1.26 -24.94 -2.19
N GLY A 60 2.13 -24.35 -2.99
CA GLY A 60 1.91 -24.13 -4.42
C GLY A 60 3.16 -24.48 -5.23
N LYS A 61 3.20 -24.01 -6.48
CA LYS A 61 4.43 -24.09 -7.29
C LYS A 61 5.52 -23.23 -6.67
N GLU A 62 6.79 -23.61 -6.88
CA GLU A 62 7.93 -22.77 -6.50
C GLU A 62 7.77 -21.35 -7.07
N LEU A 63 7.88 -20.36 -6.19
CA LEU A 63 7.77 -18.92 -6.51
C LEU A 63 9.15 -18.29 -6.43
N LYS A 64 9.65 -17.76 -7.55
CA LYS A 64 10.92 -17.03 -7.61
C LYS A 64 10.71 -15.58 -7.22
N VAL A 65 11.40 -15.14 -6.17
CA VAL A 65 11.24 -13.82 -5.59
C VAL A 65 12.49 -12.97 -5.80
N GLY A 66 12.30 -11.72 -6.20
CA GLY A 66 13.32 -10.69 -6.24
C GLY A 66 13.15 -9.68 -5.10
N LEU A 67 14.21 -9.40 -4.37
CA LEU A 67 14.22 -8.34 -3.37
C LEU A 67 14.86 -7.08 -3.95
N ILE A 68 14.16 -5.96 -3.87
CA ILE A 68 14.64 -4.64 -4.30
C ILE A 68 14.64 -3.70 -3.11
N GLY A 69 15.85 -3.37 -2.65
CA GLY A 69 16.11 -2.66 -1.40
C GLY A 69 16.56 -3.62 -0.28
N CYS A 70 17.85 -3.85 -0.17
CA CYS A 70 18.48 -4.80 0.74
C CYS A 70 18.86 -4.19 2.11
N GLY A 71 18.18 -3.12 2.53
CA GLY A 71 18.33 -2.56 3.87
C GLY A 71 17.67 -3.41 4.97
N GLY A 72 17.70 -2.95 6.22
CA GLY A 72 17.14 -3.70 7.35
C GLY A 72 15.69 -4.10 7.16
N ARG A 73 14.83 -3.21 6.57
CA ARG A 73 13.44 -3.58 6.28
C ARG A 73 13.33 -4.60 5.15
N GLY A 74 14.19 -4.52 4.12
CA GLY A 74 14.20 -5.50 3.03
C GLY A 74 14.58 -6.88 3.51
N ASN A 75 15.63 -6.97 4.33
CA ASN A 75 16.02 -8.21 4.96
C ASN A 75 14.88 -8.83 5.76
N GLY A 76 14.24 -8.06 6.66
CA GLY A 76 13.10 -8.57 7.43
C GLY A 76 11.87 -8.93 6.57
N ALA A 77 11.64 -8.24 5.43
CA ALA A 77 10.51 -8.55 4.56
C ALA A 77 10.69 -9.89 3.84
N VAL A 78 11.90 -10.19 3.37
CA VAL A 78 12.17 -11.47 2.72
C VAL A 78 12.19 -12.61 3.74
N GLU A 79 12.70 -12.40 4.96
CA GLU A 79 12.60 -13.36 6.07
C GLU A 79 11.13 -13.70 6.37
N ASN A 80 10.29 -12.69 6.58
CA ASN A 80 8.87 -12.89 6.84
C ASN A 80 8.17 -13.68 5.72
N LEU A 81 8.54 -13.46 4.46
CA LEU A 81 7.97 -14.21 3.34
C LEU A 81 8.39 -15.69 3.39
N LEU A 82 9.66 -15.97 3.69
CA LEU A 82 10.16 -17.34 3.83
C LEU A 82 9.53 -18.09 5.00
N GLU A 83 9.15 -17.38 6.06
CA GLU A 83 8.44 -17.94 7.22
C GLU A 83 6.94 -18.15 6.95
N ALA A 84 6.34 -17.31 6.09
CA ALA A 84 4.91 -17.32 5.83
C ALA A 84 4.48 -18.37 4.80
N ALA A 85 5.37 -18.85 3.92
CA ALA A 85 5.03 -19.78 2.85
C ALA A 85 6.17 -20.77 2.55
N ASN A 86 5.79 -21.96 2.13
CA ASN A 86 6.73 -22.92 1.54
C ASN A 86 6.90 -22.64 0.03
N GLY A 87 7.89 -23.28 -0.60
CA GLY A 87 8.11 -23.14 -2.04
C GLY A 87 8.60 -21.77 -2.49
N ILE A 88 9.12 -20.96 -1.60
CA ILE A 88 9.71 -19.66 -1.92
C ILE A 88 11.20 -19.82 -2.21
N LYS A 89 11.63 -19.32 -3.36
CA LYS A 89 13.03 -19.22 -3.75
C LYS A 89 13.43 -17.78 -3.95
N VAL A 90 14.35 -17.29 -3.14
CA VAL A 90 14.94 -15.95 -3.36
C VAL A 90 15.91 -16.09 -4.54
N HIS A 91 15.52 -15.49 -5.67
CA HIS A 91 16.22 -15.64 -6.94
C HIS A 91 17.20 -14.51 -7.22
N ALA A 92 16.83 -13.27 -6.87
CA ALA A 92 17.64 -12.10 -7.19
C ALA A 92 17.56 -11.04 -6.09
N LEU A 93 18.65 -10.28 -5.93
CA LEU A 93 18.79 -9.18 -4.97
C LEU A 93 19.24 -7.91 -5.70
N GLY A 94 18.69 -6.76 -5.30
CA GLY A 94 19.08 -5.46 -5.86
C GLY A 94 19.06 -4.34 -4.82
N ASP A 95 20.12 -3.56 -4.77
CA ASP A 95 20.24 -2.34 -3.98
C ASP A 95 21.21 -1.37 -4.66
N VAL A 96 21.20 -0.12 -4.24
CA VAL A 96 22.21 0.86 -4.68
C VAL A 96 23.61 0.55 -4.08
N PHE A 97 23.64 -0.08 -2.92
CA PHE A 97 24.84 -0.35 -2.13
C PHE A 97 25.21 -1.83 -2.12
N ALA A 98 26.43 -2.16 -2.52
CA ALA A 98 26.94 -3.52 -2.63
C ALA A 98 26.99 -4.26 -1.27
N ASP A 99 27.39 -3.57 -0.21
CA ASP A 99 27.46 -4.11 1.14
C ASP A 99 26.08 -4.57 1.67
N ARG A 100 25.02 -3.90 1.29
CA ARG A 100 23.64 -4.29 1.64
C ARG A 100 23.21 -5.56 0.91
N VAL A 101 23.50 -5.65 -0.38
CA VAL A 101 23.20 -6.84 -1.18
C VAL A 101 23.93 -8.04 -0.59
N GLU A 102 25.23 -7.92 -0.31
CA GLU A 102 26.04 -9.00 0.25
C GLU A 102 25.58 -9.37 1.67
N GLY A 103 25.21 -8.38 2.49
CA GLY A 103 24.66 -8.62 3.83
C GLY A 103 23.40 -9.49 3.82
N VAL A 104 22.45 -9.20 2.93
CA VAL A 104 21.23 -10.00 2.77
C VAL A 104 21.56 -11.38 2.19
N ARG A 105 22.42 -11.44 1.19
CA ARG A 105 22.86 -12.71 0.57
C ARG A 105 23.45 -13.67 1.60
N LYS A 106 24.33 -13.17 2.45
CA LYS A 106 24.93 -13.95 3.54
C LYS A 106 23.88 -14.41 4.54
N ASN A 107 23.01 -13.52 4.99
CA ASN A 107 21.93 -13.83 5.93
C ASN A 107 20.98 -14.93 5.41
N LEU A 108 20.58 -14.82 4.14
CA LEU A 108 19.72 -15.83 3.49
C LEU A 108 20.37 -17.20 3.44
N LYS A 109 21.66 -17.27 3.14
CA LYS A 109 22.42 -18.53 3.13
C LYS A 109 22.54 -19.14 4.53
N GLU A 110 22.89 -18.32 5.52
CA GLU A 110 23.16 -18.80 6.89
C GLU A 110 21.90 -19.23 7.63
N LYS A 111 20.80 -18.47 7.49
CA LYS A 111 19.57 -18.74 8.27
C LYS A 111 18.54 -19.60 7.55
N TYR A 112 18.45 -19.46 6.24
CA TYR A 112 17.35 -20.06 5.46
C TYR A 112 17.83 -21.06 4.42
N ASN A 113 19.15 -21.32 4.34
CA ASN A 113 19.76 -22.15 3.32
C ASN A 113 19.35 -21.75 1.88
N GLN A 114 19.11 -20.45 1.68
CA GLN A 114 18.80 -19.86 0.39
C GLN A 114 20.09 -19.34 -0.25
N GLU A 115 20.47 -19.91 -1.37
CA GLU A 115 21.66 -19.47 -2.10
C GLU A 115 21.25 -18.62 -3.30
N VAL A 116 21.65 -17.34 -3.27
CA VAL A 116 21.47 -16.42 -4.40
C VAL A 116 22.79 -16.31 -5.13
N PRO A 117 22.88 -16.74 -6.41
CA PRO A 117 24.10 -16.66 -7.20
C PRO A 117 24.58 -15.20 -7.36
N ALA A 118 25.87 -15.00 -7.48
CA ALA A 118 26.46 -13.66 -7.59
C ALA A 118 25.96 -12.89 -8.83
N GLU A 119 25.72 -13.61 -9.93
CA GLU A 119 25.16 -13.07 -11.17
C GLU A 119 23.73 -12.55 -11.04
N ASN A 120 23.01 -12.93 -9.97
CA ASN A 120 21.66 -12.46 -9.65
C ASN A 120 21.67 -11.40 -8.54
N CYS A 121 22.84 -10.85 -8.21
CA CYS A 121 23.04 -9.79 -7.23
C CYS A 121 23.41 -8.50 -7.96
N PHE A 122 22.49 -7.54 -8.00
CA PHE A 122 22.62 -6.34 -8.81
C PHE A 122 22.83 -5.10 -7.94
N VAL A 123 23.72 -4.21 -8.35
CA VAL A 123 24.11 -3.00 -7.61
C VAL A 123 23.93 -1.76 -8.48
N GLY A 124 23.38 -0.70 -7.90
CA GLY A 124 23.18 0.59 -8.57
C GLY A 124 21.72 0.98 -8.73
N PHE A 125 21.48 2.15 -9.30
CA PHE A 125 20.12 2.69 -9.45
C PHE A 125 19.24 1.90 -10.42
N ASP A 126 19.82 1.21 -11.38
CA ASP A 126 19.10 0.34 -12.32
C ASP A 126 18.99 -1.13 -11.85
N ALA A 127 19.50 -1.46 -10.66
CA ALA A 127 19.43 -2.80 -10.11
C ALA A 127 17.99 -3.35 -10.06
N TYR A 128 16.98 -2.49 -9.83
CA TYR A 128 15.59 -2.89 -9.82
C TYR A 128 15.12 -3.49 -11.16
N LYS A 129 15.59 -2.94 -12.28
CA LYS A 129 15.26 -3.47 -13.62
C LYS A 129 15.88 -4.85 -13.79
N GLN A 130 17.15 -5.00 -13.42
CA GLN A 130 17.88 -6.25 -13.53
C GLN A 130 17.25 -7.35 -12.69
N VAL A 131 16.82 -7.04 -11.45
CA VAL A 131 16.06 -7.97 -10.60
C VAL A 131 14.74 -8.36 -11.26
N ILE A 132 13.97 -7.40 -11.77
CA ILE A 132 12.67 -7.66 -12.40
C ILE A 132 12.82 -8.50 -13.67
N ASP A 133 13.87 -8.26 -14.45
CA ASP A 133 14.14 -8.95 -15.73
C ASP A 133 14.87 -10.29 -15.54
N SER A 134 15.34 -10.64 -14.33
CA SER A 134 16.08 -11.88 -14.06
C SER A 134 15.25 -13.17 -14.07
N GLY A 135 13.95 -13.06 -14.35
CA GLY A 135 13.06 -14.24 -14.38
C GLY A 135 12.32 -14.50 -13.06
N VAL A 136 12.21 -13.52 -12.17
CA VAL A 136 11.39 -13.58 -10.96
C VAL A 136 9.90 -13.60 -11.29
N ASP A 137 9.10 -14.21 -10.44
CA ASP A 137 7.63 -14.20 -10.51
C ASP A 137 7.05 -13.05 -9.72
N MET A 138 7.71 -12.70 -8.62
CA MET A 138 7.28 -11.70 -7.66
C MET A 138 8.46 -10.81 -7.23
N VAL A 139 8.16 -9.57 -6.88
CA VAL A 139 9.14 -8.64 -6.28
C VAL A 139 8.68 -8.10 -4.94
N ILE A 140 9.65 -7.93 -4.04
CA ILE A 140 9.48 -7.21 -2.76
C ILE A 140 10.16 -5.85 -2.91
N LEU A 141 9.36 -4.77 -2.83
CA LEU A 141 9.82 -3.40 -3.02
C LEU A 141 9.96 -2.69 -1.66
N THR A 142 11.19 -2.63 -1.15
CA THR A 142 11.52 -2.04 0.16
C THR A 142 12.46 -0.84 0.08
N THR A 143 12.73 -0.34 -1.11
CA THR A 143 13.46 0.92 -1.33
C THR A 143 12.75 2.12 -0.68
N PRO A 144 13.42 3.25 -0.48
CA PRO A 144 12.75 4.46 -0.01
C PRO A 144 11.53 4.81 -0.88
N PRO A 145 10.46 5.36 -0.28
CA PRO A 145 9.16 5.48 -0.95
C PRO A 145 9.16 6.37 -2.20
N VAL A 146 10.15 7.24 -2.36
CA VAL A 146 10.32 8.06 -3.57
C VAL A 146 10.58 7.23 -4.83
N PHE A 147 11.25 6.09 -4.71
CA PHE A 147 11.57 5.18 -5.84
C PHE A 147 10.45 4.19 -6.13
N ARG A 148 9.59 3.92 -5.18
CA ARG A 148 8.60 2.85 -5.24
C ARG A 148 7.63 2.96 -6.41
N PRO A 149 7.10 4.15 -6.77
CA PRO A 149 6.23 4.30 -7.94
C PRO A 149 6.86 3.83 -9.25
N VAL A 150 8.13 4.17 -9.48
CA VAL A 150 8.86 3.79 -10.70
C VAL A 150 9.14 2.29 -10.71
N HIS A 151 9.56 1.73 -9.58
CA HIS A 151 9.84 0.29 -9.48
C HIS A 151 8.58 -0.55 -9.66
N PHE A 152 7.48 -0.15 -9.03
CA PHE A 152 6.20 -0.86 -9.18
C PHE A 152 5.62 -0.75 -10.59
N GLN A 153 5.70 0.42 -11.21
CA GLN A 153 5.28 0.58 -12.60
C GLN A 153 6.03 -0.39 -13.52
N TYR A 154 7.35 -0.48 -13.38
CA TYR A 154 8.17 -1.39 -14.17
C TYR A 154 7.83 -2.85 -13.90
N ALA A 155 7.68 -3.25 -12.63
CA ALA A 155 7.27 -4.60 -12.26
C ALA A 155 5.90 -4.98 -12.87
N THR A 156 4.93 -4.07 -12.81
CA THR A 156 3.60 -4.25 -13.44
C THR A 156 3.68 -4.38 -14.95
N GLN A 157 4.49 -3.57 -15.62
CA GLN A 157 4.72 -3.67 -17.06
C GLN A 157 5.28 -5.04 -17.45
N LYS A 158 6.20 -5.57 -16.64
CA LYS A 158 6.83 -6.89 -16.81
C LYS A 158 5.99 -8.06 -16.29
N GLY A 159 4.78 -7.82 -15.82
CA GLY A 159 3.86 -8.87 -15.38
C GLY A 159 4.28 -9.55 -14.08
N LYS A 160 4.86 -8.82 -13.12
CA LYS A 160 5.32 -9.39 -11.85
C LYS A 160 4.33 -9.10 -10.72
N HIS A 161 4.06 -10.10 -9.89
CA HIS A 161 3.40 -9.89 -8.61
C HIS A 161 4.26 -8.99 -7.71
N SER A 162 3.66 -8.22 -6.82
CA SER A 162 4.41 -7.21 -6.08
C SER A 162 3.95 -7.06 -4.63
N PHE A 163 4.89 -7.09 -3.72
CA PHE A 163 4.73 -6.58 -2.36
C PHE A 163 5.40 -5.21 -2.26
N LEU A 164 4.65 -4.19 -1.85
CA LEU A 164 5.15 -2.82 -1.67
C LEU A 164 5.18 -2.46 -0.19
N GLU A 165 6.33 -2.04 0.31
CA GLU A 165 6.40 -1.45 1.64
C GLU A 165 5.66 -0.11 1.72
N LYS A 166 5.14 0.19 2.91
CA LYS A 166 4.54 1.50 3.20
C LYS A 166 5.63 2.55 3.48
N PRO A 167 5.36 3.85 3.25
CA PRO A 167 4.31 4.40 2.41
C PRO A 167 4.59 4.15 0.93
N ILE A 168 3.53 4.05 0.13
CA ILE A 168 3.65 3.66 -1.29
C ILE A 168 4.25 4.76 -2.18
N ALA A 169 4.16 6.02 -1.75
CA ALA A 169 4.68 7.19 -2.46
C ALA A 169 4.92 8.33 -1.46
N VAL A 170 5.60 9.39 -1.90
CA VAL A 170 5.89 10.61 -1.11
C VAL A 170 5.15 11.85 -1.60
N ASP A 171 4.55 11.78 -2.78
CA ASP A 171 3.85 12.91 -3.41
C ASP A 171 2.63 12.45 -4.22
N SER A 172 1.83 13.42 -4.67
CA SER A 172 0.62 13.14 -5.44
C SER A 172 0.90 12.59 -6.84
N LYS A 173 2.05 12.86 -7.44
CA LYS A 173 2.45 12.28 -8.72
C LYS A 173 2.75 10.79 -8.56
N GLY A 174 3.56 10.46 -7.57
CA GLY A 174 3.88 9.06 -7.22
C GLY A 174 2.63 8.27 -6.87
N TYR A 175 1.72 8.84 -6.06
CA TYR A 175 0.43 8.21 -5.75
C TYR A 175 -0.39 7.90 -7.02
N ARG A 176 -0.54 8.86 -7.93
CA ARG A 176 -1.26 8.63 -9.20
C ARG A 176 -0.59 7.54 -10.05
N THR A 177 0.75 7.50 -10.08
CA THR A 177 1.50 6.44 -10.78
C THR A 177 1.23 5.07 -10.17
N ILE A 178 1.23 4.96 -8.84
CA ILE A 178 0.88 3.71 -8.13
C ILE A 178 -0.54 3.28 -8.48
N MET A 179 -1.53 4.19 -8.40
CA MET A 179 -2.93 3.86 -8.68
C MET A 179 -3.15 3.42 -10.14
N ALA A 180 -2.49 4.07 -11.10
CA ALA A 180 -2.55 3.67 -12.51
C ALA A 180 -1.91 2.28 -12.72
N SER A 181 -0.76 2.03 -12.10
CA SER A 181 -0.08 0.73 -12.17
C SER A 181 -0.89 -0.37 -11.48
N ALA A 182 -1.56 -0.07 -10.35
CA ALA A 182 -2.43 -1.03 -9.68
C ALA A 182 -3.62 -1.45 -10.55
N LYS A 183 -4.25 -0.51 -11.28
CA LYS A 183 -5.31 -0.83 -12.26
C LYS A 183 -4.78 -1.73 -13.38
N GLN A 184 -3.57 -1.47 -13.88
CA GLN A 184 -2.93 -2.33 -14.89
C GLN A 184 -2.60 -3.71 -14.33
N ALA A 185 -2.11 -3.80 -13.09
CA ALA A 185 -1.84 -5.05 -12.42
C ALA A 185 -3.12 -5.89 -12.27
N GLN A 186 -4.22 -5.26 -11.84
CA GLN A 186 -5.53 -5.91 -11.76
C GLN A 186 -6.00 -6.45 -13.12
N ALA A 187 -5.87 -5.68 -14.19
CA ALA A 187 -6.22 -6.12 -15.54
C ALA A 187 -5.35 -7.30 -16.04
N LYS A 188 -4.15 -7.45 -15.50
CA LYS A 188 -3.23 -8.57 -15.79
C LYS A 188 -3.34 -9.73 -14.79
N ASN A 189 -4.31 -9.70 -13.87
CA ASN A 189 -4.45 -10.68 -12.79
C ASN A 189 -3.20 -10.82 -11.91
N LEU A 190 -2.49 -9.72 -11.66
CA LEU A 190 -1.33 -9.70 -10.78
C LEU A 190 -1.76 -9.41 -9.35
N SER A 191 -1.20 -10.17 -8.41
CA SER A 191 -1.38 -9.90 -6.97
C SER A 191 -0.49 -8.74 -6.55
N VAL A 192 -1.08 -7.75 -5.88
CA VAL A 192 -0.39 -6.59 -5.32
C VAL A 192 -0.82 -6.39 -3.89
N ILE A 193 0.13 -6.38 -2.97
CA ILE A 193 -0.11 -6.18 -1.54
C ILE A 193 0.78 -5.06 -1.03
N THR A 194 0.25 -4.26 -0.12
CA THR A 194 1.02 -3.20 0.58
C THR A 194 1.33 -3.62 2.02
N GLY A 195 2.49 -3.21 2.53
CA GLY A 195 2.97 -3.55 3.87
C GLY A 195 2.23 -2.81 5.00
N THR A 196 0.91 -2.75 4.94
CA THR A 196 0.03 -2.21 5.98
C THR A 196 -0.24 -3.29 7.03
N GLN A 197 0.74 -3.55 7.87
CA GLN A 197 0.80 -4.68 8.79
C GLN A 197 -0.48 -4.90 9.61
N ARG A 198 -1.10 -3.83 10.14
CA ARG A 198 -2.28 -3.94 11.01
C ARG A 198 -3.52 -4.48 10.31
N HIS A 199 -3.58 -4.42 8.99
CA HIS A 199 -4.65 -5.08 8.23
C HIS A 199 -4.56 -6.62 8.29
N HIS A 200 -3.42 -7.16 8.72
CA HIS A 200 -3.12 -8.58 8.74
C HIS A 200 -2.75 -9.10 10.14
N GLU A 201 -2.58 -8.23 11.13
CA GLU A 201 -2.33 -8.64 12.51
C GLU A 201 -3.61 -9.19 13.15
N ARG A 202 -3.57 -10.42 13.65
CA ARG A 202 -4.74 -11.13 14.23
C ARG A 202 -5.55 -10.30 15.23
N PRO A 203 -4.94 -9.61 16.22
CA PRO A 203 -5.70 -8.79 17.16
C PRO A 203 -6.52 -7.69 16.49
N TYR A 204 -5.96 -7.04 15.47
CA TYR A 204 -6.66 -5.98 14.71
C TYR A 204 -7.77 -6.56 13.82
N VAL A 205 -7.52 -7.70 13.19
CA VAL A 205 -8.52 -8.40 12.37
C VAL A 205 -9.69 -8.81 13.24
N GLU A 206 -9.43 -9.40 14.41
CA GLU A 206 -10.49 -9.84 15.34
C GLU A 206 -11.25 -8.66 15.93
N ALA A 207 -10.56 -7.61 16.38
CA ALA A 207 -11.22 -6.40 16.85
C ALA A 207 -12.12 -5.78 15.77
N ASN A 208 -11.65 -5.74 14.52
CA ASN A 208 -12.46 -5.24 13.41
C ASN A 208 -13.70 -6.10 13.16
N LYS A 209 -13.61 -7.43 13.24
CA LYS A 209 -14.77 -8.33 13.14
C LYS A 209 -15.84 -8.02 14.20
N GLN A 210 -15.40 -7.85 15.44
CA GLN A 210 -16.30 -7.54 16.56
C GLN A 210 -16.97 -6.17 16.42
N ILE A 211 -16.21 -5.16 15.98
CA ILE A 211 -16.73 -3.82 15.69
C ILE A 211 -17.78 -3.88 14.58
N GLN A 212 -17.48 -4.60 13.49
CA GLN A 212 -18.41 -4.77 12.36
C GLN A 212 -19.65 -5.59 12.74
N ALA A 213 -19.53 -6.49 13.71
CA ALA A 213 -20.66 -7.22 14.28
C ALA A 213 -21.54 -6.35 15.21
N GLY A 214 -21.22 -5.09 15.41
CA GLY A 214 -22.01 -4.15 16.18
C GLY A 214 -21.71 -4.13 17.69
N MET A 215 -20.60 -4.73 18.14
CA MET A 215 -20.26 -4.79 19.58
C MET A 215 -20.22 -3.42 20.26
N ILE A 216 -19.80 -2.38 19.56
CA ILE A 216 -19.74 -1.00 20.09
C ILE A 216 -20.86 -0.10 19.57
N GLY A 217 -21.85 -0.66 18.86
CA GLY A 217 -22.92 0.09 18.21
C GLY A 217 -22.45 0.89 17.00
N GLU A 218 -23.22 1.93 16.66
CA GLU A 218 -22.90 2.80 15.53
C GLU A 218 -21.68 3.69 15.82
N ILE A 219 -20.72 3.73 14.87
CA ILE A 219 -19.54 4.57 14.99
C ILE A 219 -19.90 5.98 14.51
N THR A 220 -19.99 6.92 15.45
CA THR A 220 -20.31 8.34 15.15
C THR A 220 -19.07 9.22 14.99
N GLY A 221 -17.91 8.75 15.43
CA GLY A 221 -16.64 9.46 15.32
C GLY A 221 -15.49 8.69 15.96
N GLY A 222 -14.27 9.15 15.74
CA GLY A 222 -13.09 8.51 16.32
C GLY A 222 -11.85 9.39 16.24
N ASN A 223 -10.90 9.13 17.15
CA ASN A 223 -9.58 9.75 17.14
C ASN A 223 -8.52 8.67 16.97
N VAL A 224 -7.52 8.96 16.15
CA VAL A 224 -6.38 8.06 15.93
C VAL A 224 -5.11 8.75 16.41
N TYR A 225 -4.35 8.07 17.25
CA TYR A 225 -3.09 8.59 17.78
C TYR A 225 -1.94 7.65 17.47
N TRP A 226 -0.82 8.23 17.07
CA TRP A 226 0.45 7.54 16.96
C TRP A 226 1.53 8.36 17.66
N ASN A 227 1.60 8.19 18.97
CA ASN A 227 2.56 8.90 19.83
C ASN A 227 3.86 8.10 19.88
N GLN A 228 4.92 8.66 19.32
CA GLN A 228 6.21 7.99 19.24
C GLN A 228 7.36 9.01 19.33
N ASN A 229 8.48 8.56 19.89
CA ASN A 229 9.71 9.35 19.85
C ASN A 229 10.22 9.50 18.42
N MET A 230 11.17 10.42 18.20
CA MET A 230 11.82 10.64 16.91
C MET A 230 12.38 9.32 16.35
N LEU A 231 11.98 8.98 15.14
CA LEU A 231 12.44 7.80 14.40
C LEU A 231 13.24 8.23 13.16
N TRP A 232 14.06 7.31 12.70
CA TRP A 232 14.77 7.45 11.42
C TRP A 232 15.76 8.64 11.38
N TYR A 233 16.19 9.12 12.54
CA TYR A 233 17.23 10.13 12.61
C TYR A 233 18.60 9.47 12.43
N ARG A 234 19.36 9.98 11.49
CA ARG A 234 20.79 9.71 11.36
C ARG A 234 21.54 11.02 11.48
N SER A 235 22.46 11.08 12.42
CA SER A 235 23.38 12.20 12.50
C SER A 235 24.20 12.27 11.23
N ARG A 236 24.43 13.50 10.75
CA ARG A 236 25.37 13.71 9.66
C ARG A 236 26.78 13.40 10.17
N GLU A 237 27.45 12.47 9.55
CA GLU A 237 28.82 12.15 9.90
C GLU A 237 29.77 13.31 9.52
N LYS A 238 30.85 13.49 10.31
CA LYS A 238 31.82 14.54 10.04
C LYS A 238 32.49 14.23 8.70
N GLY A 239 32.28 15.10 7.71
CA GLY A 239 32.86 14.92 6.36
C GLY A 239 31.85 14.62 5.24
N TRP A 240 30.54 14.58 5.57
CA TRP A 240 29.46 14.46 4.57
C TRP A 240 29.14 15.84 3.97
#